data_7d791e03507cee02bc8c4e1f09af923a
#
_entry.id   7d791e03507cee02bc8c4e1f09af923a
#
_cell.length_a   1.000
_cell.length_b   1.000
_cell.length_c   1.000
_cell.angle_alpha   90.00
_cell.angle_beta   90.00
_cell.angle_gamma   90.00
#
_symmetry.space_group_name_H-M   'P 1'
#
loop_
_entity.id
_entity.type
_entity.pdbx_description
1 polymer ?
#
loop_
_entity_poly.entity_id
_entity_poly.type
_entity_poly.pdbx_seq_one_letter_code
_entity_poly.pdbx_strand_id
1 'polypeptide(L)'
;MLEDLDLKINNWIINTVNSFIKPNKLDKIAECALQLSKIIYYNDMNVKKYLEEINLMQKELNIKRESSNINFSRPTQIIELINEYMFKEQEFKANIHDYQNPLNNFLNIVIEKKIGIPITLSIIYITLAQSVNFILYPVNFPRHFLVKYVLDDANHNEIIIDPFNNGRIMDDYALKNLIDSFFPNQNIPLTKKLVEKANLSQVMIRILNNLKDSFFEIQEFDKLNIANEMIFAIDPKNTYAIRDKGIILQEKDPEKYLELLNTYLELEPEANDADIVLKIIKSIREKYR
;
A
#
# COMPACT_ATOMS: atom_id res chain seq x y z
N MET A 1 -21.09 -1.79 -18.73
CA MET A 1 -19.91 -1.21 -18.06
C MET A 1 -20.09 -1.11 -16.54
N LEU A 2 -21.20 -0.52 -16.03
CA LEU A 2 -21.45 -0.48 -14.56
C LEU A 2 -21.70 -1.87 -13.97
N GLU A 3 -22.53 -2.71 -14.57
CA GLU A 3 -22.77 -4.10 -14.12
C GLU A 3 -21.49 -4.95 -14.05
N ASP A 4 -20.54 -4.74 -14.97
CA ASP A 4 -19.25 -5.44 -14.95
C ASP A 4 -18.35 -4.94 -13.80
N LEU A 5 -18.40 -3.66 -13.45
CA LEU A 5 -17.64 -3.12 -12.31
C LEU A 5 -18.21 -3.63 -10.98
N ASP A 6 -19.52 -3.60 -10.80
CA ASP A 6 -20.17 -4.11 -9.58
C ASP A 6 -19.86 -5.59 -9.37
N LEU A 7 -19.87 -6.39 -10.43
CA LEU A 7 -19.49 -7.80 -10.35
C LEU A 7 -18.01 -7.98 -9.93
N LYS A 8 -17.10 -7.16 -10.47
CA LYS A 8 -15.68 -7.19 -10.11
C LYS A 8 -15.45 -6.80 -8.65
N ILE A 9 -16.10 -5.73 -8.18
CA ILE A 9 -16.02 -5.29 -6.79
C ILE A 9 -16.62 -6.35 -5.84
N ASN A 10 -17.75 -6.95 -6.17
CA ASN A 10 -18.34 -8.02 -5.37
C ASN A 10 -17.42 -9.25 -5.29
N ASN A 11 -16.81 -9.65 -6.40
CA ASN A 11 -15.81 -10.72 -6.41
C ASN A 11 -14.58 -10.35 -5.57
N TRP A 12 -14.13 -9.11 -5.63
CA TRP A 12 -13.05 -8.59 -4.77
C TRP A 12 -13.41 -8.70 -3.28
N ILE A 13 -14.61 -8.27 -2.91
CA ILE A 13 -15.09 -8.35 -1.53
C ILE A 13 -15.08 -9.79 -1.03
N ILE A 14 -15.66 -10.72 -1.78
CA ILE A 14 -15.78 -12.13 -1.37
C ILE A 14 -14.42 -12.80 -1.31
N ASN A 15 -13.64 -12.73 -2.40
CA ASN A 15 -12.46 -13.56 -2.59
C ASN A 15 -11.19 -12.95 -2.00
N THR A 16 -11.16 -11.64 -1.73
CA THR A 16 -9.96 -10.96 -1.23
C THR A 16 -10.21 -10.24 0.08
N VAL A 17 -11.19 -9.32 0.12
CA VAL A 17 -11.41 -8.49 1.32
C VAL A 17 -11.82 -9.36 2.50
N ASN A 18 -12.87 -10.16 2.36
CA ASN A 18 -13.38 -11.00 3.46
C ASN A 18 -12.49 -12.22 3.75
N SER A 19 -11.81 -12.76 2.73
CA SER A 19 -11.00 -13.96 2.87
C SER A 19 -9.60 -13.70 3.42
N PHE A 20 -9.00 -12.55 3.13
CA PHE A 20 -7.61 -12.25 3.46
C PHE A 20 -7.41 -10.91 4.16
N ILE A 21 -8.01 -9.80 3.63
CA ILE A 21 -7.71 -8.45 4.10
C ILE A 21 -8.28 -8.22 5.52
N LYS A 22 -9.58 -8.44 5.71
CA LYS A 22 -10.23 -8.27 7.03
C LYS A 22 -9.70 -9.22 8.10
N PRO A 23 -9.43 -10.52 7.81
CA PRO A 23 -8.77 -11.41 8.76
C PRO A 23 -7.27 -11.11 8.97
N ASN A 24 -6.71 -10.12 8.29
CA ASN A 24 -5.31 -9.71 8.36
C ASN A 24 -4.30 -10.85 8.08
N LYS A 25 -4.56 -11.64 7.04
CA LYS A 25 -3.66 -12.73 6.60
C LYS A 25 -2.45 -12.15 5.86
N LEU A 26 -1.46 -11.74 6.61
CA LEU A 26 -0.27 -11.06 6.08
C LEU A 26 0.55 -11.95 5.14
N ASP A 27 0.45 -13.27 5.28
CA ASP A 27 1.03 -14.25 4.35
C ASP A 27 0.42 -14.19 2.94
N LYS A 28 -0.72 -13.51 2.77
CA LYS A 28 -1.41 -13.28 1.51
C LYS A 28 -1.19 -11.87 0.92
N ILE A 29 -0.24 -11.11 1.45
CA ILE A 29 -0.02 -9.70 1.05
C ILE A 29 0.27 -9.56 -0.45
N ALA A 30 1.12 -10.42 -1.03
CA ALA A 30 1.42 -10.40 -2.46
C ALA A 30 0.21 -10.82 -3.31
N GLU A 31 -0.55 -11.84 -2.88
CA GLU A 31 -1.77 -12.27 -3.56
C GLU A 31 -2.81 -11.15 -3.58
N CYS A 32 -3.03 -10.44 -2.48
CA CYS A 32 -3.93 -9.31 -2.40
C CYS A 32 -3.51 -8.16 -3.35
N ALA A 33 -2.22 -7.84 -3.41
CA ALA A 33 -1.70 -6.81 -4.31
C ALA A 33 -1.83 -7.21 -5.80
N LEU A 34 -1.64 -8.48 -6.14
CA LEU A 34 -1.88 -9.00 -7.50
C LEU A 34 -3.35 -8.98 -7.89
N GLN A 35 -4.27 -9.34 -6.98
CA GLN A 35 -5.70 -9.25 -7.22
C GLN A 35 -6.15 -7.80 -7.44
N LEU A 36 -5.58 -6.85 -6.70
CA LEU A 36 -5.79 -5.42 -6.90
C LEU A 36 -5.35 -4.99 -8.30
N SER A 37 -4.16 -5.39 -8.74
CA SER A 37 -3.65 -5.10 -10.09
C SER A 37 -4.58 -5.62 -11.17
N LYS A 38 -5.11 -6.85 -11.01
CA LYS A 38 -6.04 -7.48 -11.93
C LYS A 38 -7.32 -6.67 -12.09
N ILE A 39 -7.91 -6.20 -11.00
CA ILE A 39 -9.20 -5.51 -11.02
C ILE A 39 -9.09 -4.12 -11.64
N ILE A 40 -8.04 -3.38 -11.31
CA ILE A 40 -7.90 -1.98 -11.73
C ILE A 40 -7.45 -1.86 -13.18
N TYR A 41 -6.53 -2.72 -13.63
CA TYR A 41 -5.85 -2.48 -14.90
C TYR A 41 -5.73 -3.70 -15.81
N TYR A 42 -5.57 -4.91 -15.24
CA TYR A 42 -5.18 -6.09 -16.01
C TYR A 42 -6.26 -7.20 -15.92
N ASN A 43 -7.46 -6.96 -16.43
CA ASN A 43 -8.62 -7.85 -16.30
C ASN A 43 -8.34 -9.31 -16.63
N ASP A 44 -7.52 -9.58 -17.65
CA ASP A 44 -7.16 -10.93 -18.10
C ASP A 44 -5.88 -11.46 -17.44
N MET A 45 -5.35 -10.77 -16.44
CA MET A 45 -4.11 -11.18 -15.78
C MET A 45 -4.26 -12.55 -15.09
N ASN A 46 -3.34 -13.44 -15.38
CA ASN A 46 -3.20 -14.69 -14.66
C ASN A 46 -2.42 -14.50 -13.35
N VAL A 47 -3.13 -14.24 -12.26
CA VAL A 47 -2.54 -14.05 -10.92
C VAL A 47 -1.69 -15.26 -10.51
N LYS A 48 -2.12 -16.49 -10.87
CA LYS A 48 -1.40 -17.73 -10.51
C LYS A 48 0.00 -17.76 -11.10
N LYS A 49 0.19 -17.26 -12.33
CA LYS A 49 1.52 -17.15 -12.94
C LYS A 49 2.50 -16.37 -12.06
N TYR A 50 2.10 -15.19 -11.58
CA TYR A 50 2.96 -14.33 -10.73
C TYR A 50 3.18 -14.91 -9.34
N LEU A 51 2.19 -15.61 -8.78
CA LEU A 51 2.38 -16.35 -7.53
C LEU A 51 3.37 -17.51 -7.71
N GLU A 52 3.38 -18.19 -8.85
CA GLU A 52 4.37 -19.23 -9.18
C GLU A 52 5.78 -18.62 -9.31
N GLU A 53 5.94 -17.45 -9.94
CA GLU A 53 7.21 -16.71 -10.01
C GLU A 53 7.72 -16.32 -8.61
N ILE A 54 6.84 -15.80 -7.76
CA ILE A 54 7.17 -15.51 -6.35
C ILE A 54 7.59 -16.78 -5.61
N ASN A 55 6.85 -17.89 -5.78
CA ASN A 55 7.17 -19.16 -5.15
C ASN A 55 8.53 -19.73 -5.59
N LEU A 56 8.93 -19.49 -6.85
CA LEU A 56 10.27 -19.85 -7.33
C LEU A 56 11.34 -19.03 -6.61
N MET A 57 11.19 -17.72 -6.54
CA MET A 57 12.12 -16.85 -5.79
C MET A 57 12.21 -17.26 -4.30
N GLN A 58 11.09 -17.60 -3.68
CA GLN A 58 11.04 -18.08 -2.29
C GLN A 58 11.81 -19.40 -2.12
N LYS A 59 11.67 -20.33 -3.05
CA LYS A 59 12.40 -21.62 -3.02
C LYS A 59 13.90 -21.41 -3.17
N GLU A 60 14.32 -20.57 -4.10
CA GLU A 60 15.74 -20.23 -4.31
C GLU A 60 16.34 -19.59 -3.06
N LEU A 61 15.66 -18.63 -2.45
CA LEU A 61 16.11 -17.99 -1.22
C LEU A 61 16.21 -19.01 -0.06
N ASN A 62 15.25 -19.93 0.05
CA ASN A 62 15.29 -20.96 1.10
C ASN A 62 16.45 -21.95 0.89
N ILE A 63 16.74 -22.36 -0.34
CA ILE A 63 17.93 -23.18 -0.66
C ILE A 63 19.22 -22.46 -0.25
N LYS A 64 19.34 -21.17 -0.55
CA LYS A 64 20.49 -20.35 -0.13
C LYS A 64 20.61 -20.29 1.38
N ARG A 65 19.51 -20.10 2.07
CA ARG A 65 19.45 -20.14 3.53
C ARG A 65 20.00 -21.47 4.07
N GLU A 66 19.55 -22.60 3.53
CA GLU A 66 19.94 -23.92 3.99
C GLU A 66 21.43 -24.23 3.70
N SER A 67 21.97 -23.71 2.60
CA SER A 67 23.38 -23.87 2.22
C SER A 67 24.33 -22.87 2.88
N SER A 68 23.78 -21.86 3.58
CA SER A 68 24.58 -20.82 4.23
C SER A 68 24.91 -21.16 5.69
N ASN A 69 26.04 -20.65 6.18
CA ASN A 69 26.44 -20.74 7.60
C ASN A 69 25.80 -19.61 8.45
N ILE A 70 24.59 -19.19 8.09
CA ILE A 70 23.93 -18.09 8.77
C ILE A 70 23.43 -18.51 10.16
N ASN A 71 23.73 -17.69 11.14
CA ASN A 71 23.19 -17.86 12.48
C ASN A 71 21.80 -17.20 12.56
N PHE A 72 20.74 -18.04 12.57
CA PHE A 72 19.35 -17.58 12.63
C PHE A 72 18.96 -16.86 13.93
N SER A 73 19.80 -16.92 14.96
CA SER A 73 19.65 -16.08 16.16
C SER A 73 20.10 -14.64 15.94
N ARG A 74 20.64 -14.33 14.77
CA ARG A 74 21.11 -12.97 14.40
C ARG A 74 20.26 -12.42 13.26
N PRO A 75 19.22 -11.63 13.54
CA PRO A 75 18.33 -11.06 12.52
C PRO A 75 19.07 -10.32 11.39
N THR A 76 20.15 -9.64 11.69
CA THR A 76 20.96 -8.89 10.71
C THR A 76 21.53 -9.79 9.61
N GLN A 77 21.94 -11.02 9.92
CA GLN A 77 22.44 -11.97 8.92
C GLN A 77 21.33 -12.46 7.97
N ILE A 78 20.10 -12.59 8.48
CA ILE A 78 18.95 -12.93 7.65
C ILE A 78 18.59 -11.75 6.74
N ILE A 79 18.63 -10.53 7.26
CA ILE A 79 18.42 -9.30 6.49
C ILE A 79 19.46 -9.20 5.35
N GLU A 80 20.74 -9.45 5.66
CA GLU A 80 21.82 -9.47 4.66
C GLU A 80 21.58 -10.51 3.57
N LEU A 81 21.15 -11.72 3.93
CA LEU A 81 20.80 -12.77 2.97
C LEU A 81 19.67 -12.33 2.02
N ILE A 82 18.59 -11.75 2.57
CA ILE A 82 17.46 -11.28 1.78
C ILE A 82 17.90 -10.12 0.87
N ASN A 83 18.72 -9.19 1.37
CA ASN A 83 19.25 -8.06 0.62
C ASN A 83 20.14 -8.51 -0.54
N GLU A 84 21.05 -9.45 -0.29
CA GLU A 84 21.92 -10.03 -1.33
C GLU A 84 21.06 -10.67 -2.44
N TYR A 85 20.11 -11.51 -2.04
CA TYR A 85 19.23 -12.19 -2.98
C TYR A 85 18.34 -11.21 -3.77
N MET A 86 17.59 -10.35 -3.08
CA MET A 86 16.60 -9.48 -3.73
C MET A 86 17.26 -8.39 -4.59
N PHE A 87 18.30 -7.72 -4.07
CA PHE A 87 18.82 -6.52 -4.73
C PHE A 87 20.02 -6.77 -5.62
N LYS A 88 20.84 -7.82 -5.36
CA LYS A 88 21.98 -8.12 -6.21
C LYS A 88 21.72 -9.27 -7.18
N GLU A 89 21.07 -10.35 -6.74
CA GLU A 89 20.84 -11.50 -7.63
C GLU A 89 19.56 -11.35 -8.46
N GLN A 90 18.43 -10.97 -7.83
CA GLN A 90 17.18 -10.71 -8.52
C GLN A 90 17.11 -9.29 -9.14
N GLU A 91 18.05 -8.43 -8.83
CA GLU A 91 18.23 -7.08 -9.35
C GLU A 91 17.03 -6.13 -9.17
N PHE A 92 16.23 -6.32 -8.12
CA PHE A 92 15.18 -5.35 -7.78
C PHE A 92 15.77 -3.99 -7.43
N LYS A 93 15.17 -2.92 -7.97
CA LYS A 93 15.67 -1.55 -7.84
C LYS A 93 14.55 -0.57 -7.52
N ALA A 94 14.93 0.52 -6.84
CA ALA A 94 14.05 1.64 -6.58
C ALA A 94 13.78 2.44 -7.87
N ASN A 95 12.51 2.78 -8.15
CA ASN A 95 12.16 3.72 -9.21
C ASN A 95 12.25 5.16 -8.68
N ILE A 96 13.40 5.79 -8.87
CA ILE A 96 13.65 7.16 -8.44
C ILE A 96 13.23 8.15 -9.54
N HIS A 97 13.35 7.77 -10.81
CA HIS A 97 13.20 8.69 -11.95
C HIS A 97 11.73 8.87 -12.38
N ASP A 98 10.90 7.85 -12.18
CA ASP A 98 9.50 7.86 -12.60
C ASP A 98 8.59 7.38 -11.45
N TYR A 99 8.76 8.04 -10.31
CA TYR A 99 8.11 7.66 -9.05
C TYR A 99 6.58 7.70 -9.14
N GLN A 100 6.02 8.70 -9.83
CA GLN A 100 4.57 8.96 -9.94
C GLN A 100 3.86 8.04 -10.95
N ASN A 101 4.59 7.24 -11.72
CA ASN A 101 3.97 6.33 -12.67
C ASN A 101 3.06 5.32 -11.97
N PRO A 102 1.75 5.26 -12.32
CA PRO A 102 0.82 4.33 -11.69
C PRO A 102 1.25 2.87 -11.80
N LEU A 103 2.02 2.50 -12.83
CA LEU A 103 2.51 1.14 -13.05
C LEU A 103 3.42 0.64 -11.91
N ASN A 104 4.04 1.54 -11.16
CA ASN A 104 4.86 1.21 -10.00
C ASN A 104 4.07 0.58 -8.84
N ASN A 105 2.74 0.77 -8.82
CA ASN A 105 1.86 0.24 -7.80
C ASN A 105 1.33 -1.17 -8.13
N PHE A 106 1.52 -1.64 -9.38
CA PHE A 106 1.07 -2.95 -9.83
C PHE A 106 2.14 -4.01 -9.63
N LEU A 107 1.92 -4.93 -8.70
CA LEU A 107 2.93 -5.90 -8.28
C LEU A 107 3.41 -6.81 -9.43
N ASN A 108 2.54 -7.16 -10.38
CA ASN A 108 2.91 -7.91 -11.58
C ASN A 108 3.97 -7.17 -12.42
N ILE A 109 3.82 -5.86 -12.60
CA ILE A 109 4.78 -5.03 -13.35
C ILE A 109 6.11 -4.93 -12.60
N VAL A 110 6.05 -4.79 -11.27
CA VAL A 110 7.26 -4.73 -10.43
C VAL A 110 8.02 -6.06 -10.48
N ILE A 111 7.34 -7.19 -10.49
CA ILE A 111 7.96 -8.51 -10.66
C ILE A 111 8.64 -8.64 -12.03
N GLU A 112 7.97 -8.23 -13.10
CA GLU A 112 8.50 -8.30 -14.47
C GLU A 112 9.69 -7.37 -14.70
N LYS A 113 9.56 -6.11 -14.25
CA LYS A 113 10.57 -5.06 -14.51
C LYS A 113 11.66 -4.98 -13.47
N LYS A 114 11.49 -5.64 -12.33
CA LYS A 114 12.40 -5.55 -11.17
C LYS A 114 12.60 -4.12 -10.66
N ILE A 115 11.63 -3.24 -10.89
CA ILE A 115 11.68 -1.83 -10.49
C ILE A 115 10.37 -1.50 -9.77
N GLY A 116 10.47 -0.90 -8.58
CA GLY A 116 9.29 -0.58 -7.76
C GLY A 116 9.46 0.65 -6.88
N ILE A 117 8.38 1.00 -6.21
CA ILE A 117 8.30 2.06 -5.19
C ILE A 117 8.36 1.47 -3.77
N PRO A 118 8.50 2.28 -2.71
CA PRO A 118 8.67 1.77 -1.35
C PRO A 118 7.69 0.66 -0.97
N ILE A 119 6.40 0.83 -1.23
CA ILE A 119 5.37 -0.15 -0.83
C ILE A 119 5.47 -1.46 -1.60
N THR A 120 5.67 -1.42 -2.92
CA THR A 120 5.73 -2.64 -3.75
C THR A 120 7.00 -3.43 -3.53
N LEU A 121 8.15 -2.76 -3.35
CA LEU A 121 9.40 -3.42 -2.95
C LEU A 121 9.28 -4.03 -1.55
N SER A 122 8.62 -3.36 -0.61
CA SER A 122 8.37 -3.88 0.73
C SER A 122 7.46 -5.11 0.73
N ILE A 123 6.45 -5.16 -0.13
CA ILE A 123 5.59 -6.35 -0.28
C ILE A 123 6.41 -7.55 -0.75
N ILE A 124 7.27 -7.38 -1.76
CA ILE A 124 8.16 -8.44 -2.23
C ILE A 124 9.13 -8.86 -1.12
N TYR A 125 9.72 -7.90 -0.42
CA TYR A 125 10.65 -8.15 0.67
C TYR A 125 10.01 -8.96 1.81
N ILE A 126 8.80 -8.58 2.26
CA ILE A 126 8.02 -9.32 3.26
C ILE A 126 7.74 -10.74 2.78
N THR A 127 7.31 -10.88 1.51
CA THR A 127 6.94 -12.17 0.93
C THR A 127 8.15 -13.11 0.81
N LEU A 128 9.31 -12.60 0.44
CA LEU A 128 10.56 -13.36 0.43
C LEU A 128 10.98 -13.77 1.84
N ALA A 129 10.91 -12.87 2.81
CA ALA A 129 11.28 -13.12 4.20
C ALA A 129 10.46 -14.26 4.83
N GLN A 130 9.20 -14.42 4.44
CA GLN A 130 8.32 -15.50 4.92
C GLN A 130 8.90 -16.91 4.58
N SER A 131 9.54 -17.07 3.42
CA SER A 131 10.11 -18.36 3.01
C SER A 131 11.27 -18.83 3.88
N VAL A 132 11.93 -17.91 4.56
CA VAL A 132 13.03 -18.20 5.48
C VAL A 132 12.62 -18.11 6.95
N ASN A 133 11.31 -18.15 7.23
CA ASN A 133 10.72 -18.02 8.57
C ASN A 133 11.10 -16.71 9.29
N PHE A 134 11.37 -15.64 8.55
CA PHE A 134 11.66 -14.33 9.08
C PHE A 134 10.42 -13.44 8.94
N ILE A 135 9.66 -13.32 10.04
CA ILE A 135 8.35 -12.63 10.02
C ILE A 135 8.57 -11.12 10.08
N LEU A 136 8.28 -10.45 8.98
CA LEU A 136 8.32 -8.99 8.86
C LEU A 136 6.91 -8.41 8.84
N TYR A 137 6.76 -7.24 9.45
CA TYR A 137 5.52 -6.48 9.46
C TYR A 137 5.66 -5.21 8.61
N PRO A 138 4.64 -4.84 7.83
CA PRO A 138 4.64 -3.58 7.11
C PRO A 138 4.54 -2.39 8.07
N VAL A 139 5.16 -1.26 7.69
CA VAL A 139 5.11 0.01 8.42
C VAL A 139 4.68 1.10 7.45
N ASN A 140 3.50 1.67 7.69
CA ASN A 140 2.94 2.74 6.86
C ASN A 140 3.54 4.11 7.25
N PHE A 141 4.84 4.27 6.95
CA PHE A 141 5.59 5.47 7.30
C PHE A 141 5.13 6.68 6.46
N PRO A 142 5.11 7.91 7.02
CA PRO A 142 4.69 9.10 6.28
C PRO A 142 5.48 9.30 4.99
N ARG A 143 4.79 9.40 3.87
CA ARG A 143 5.34 9.53 2.50
C ARG A 143 6.35 8.45 2.09
N HIS A 144 6.49 7.40 2.91
CA HIS A 144 7.36 6.27 2.64
C HIS A 144 6.70 4.96 3.08
N PHE A 145 7.37 3.84 2.86
CA PHE A 145 6.90 2.54 3.33
C PHE A 145 8.11 1.72 3.77
N LEU A 146 8.06 1.22 5.00
CA LEU A 146 9.14 0.48 5.62
C LEU A 146 8.63 -0.90 6.04
N VAL A 147 9.53 -1.76 6.46
CA VAL A 147 9.18 -3.02 7.11
C VAL A 147 9.90 -3.14 8.44
N LYS A 148 9.35 -3.92 9.38
CA LYS A 148 10.01 -4.15 10.66
C LYS A 148 10.01 -5.61 11.06
N TYR A 149 11.11 -5.99 11.71
CA TYR A 149 11.25 -7.22 12.48
C TYR A 149 11.09 -6.90 13.95
N VAL A 150 10.33 -7.72 14.67
CA VAL A 150 10.10 -7.55 16.12
C VAL A 150 10.80 -8.68 16.86
N LEU A 151 11.79 -8.33 17.67
CA LEU A 151 12.51 -9.26 18.54
C LEU A 151 11.72 -9.51 19.83
N ASP A 152 11.18 -8.42 20.42
CA ASP A 152 10.41 -8.46 21.63
C ASP A 152 9.39 -7.31 21.66
N ASP A 153 8.11 -7.65 21.55
CA ASP A 153 7.02 -6.67 21.57
C ASP A 153 6.93 -5.92 22.93
N ALA A 154 7.22 -6.60 24.04
CA ALA A 154 7.09 -6.01 25.37
C ALA A 154 8.15 -4.92 25.64
N ASN A 155 9.37 -5.12 25.14
CA ASN A 155 10.48 -4.17 25.29
C ASN A 155 10.66 -3.25 24.10
N HIS A 156 9.78 -3.30 23.09
CA HIS A 156 9.90 -2.56 21.83
C HIS A 156 11.27 -2.74 21.14
N ASN A 157 11.83 -3.93 21.25
CA ASN A 157 13.08 -4.25 20.59
C ASN A 157 12.76 -4.69 19.15
N GLU A 158 13.01 -3.81 18.19
CA GLU A 158 12.64 -3.98 16.80
C GLU A 158 13.73 -3.47 15.85
N ILE A 159 13.77 -4.01 14.64
CA ILE A 159 14.66 -3.58 13.57
C ILE A 159 13.79 -3.04 12.45
N ILE A 160 13.97 -1.76 12.10
CA ILE A 160 13.31 -1.12 10.97
C ILE A 160 14.20 -1.25 9.74
N ILE A 161 13.61 -1.62 8.60
CA ILE A 161 14.32 -1.89 7.35
C ILE A 161 13.66 -1.10 6.23
N ASP A 162 14.46 -0.54 5.34
CA ASP A 162 14.02 0.20 4.16
C ASP A 162 14.33 -0.56 2.86
N PRO A 163 13.37 -1.35 2.31
CA PRO A 163 13.57 -2.06 1.06
C PRO A 163 13.78 -1.16 -0.16
N PHE A 164 13.31 0.09 -0.14
CA PHE A 164 13.54 1.05 -1.21
C PHE A 164 15.00 1.51 -1.28
N ASN A 165 15.69 1.47 -0.15
CA ASN A 165 17.13 1.72 -0.03
C ASN A 165 17.92 0.41 0.19
N ASN A 166 17.64 -0.61 -0.64
CA ASN A 166 18.32 -1.90 -0.67
C ASN A 166 18.35 -2.63 0.69
N GLY A 167 17.27 -2.53 1.46
CA GLY A 167 17.14 -3.20 2.75
C GLY A 167 18.00 -2.61 3.88
N ARG A 168 18.30 -1.31 3.78
CA ARG A 168 19.06 -0.59 4.81
C ARG A 168 18.33 -0.66 6.16
N ILE A 169 19.06 -1.00 7.22
CA ILE A 169 18.58 -0.90 8.60
C ILE A 169 18.55 0.58 9.00
N MET A 170 17.41 1.00 9.56
CA MET A 170 17.13 2.38 9.94
C MET A 170 17.18 2.51 11.46
N ASP A 171 18.07 3.33 11.98
CA ASP A 171 18.05 3.81 13.37
C ASP A 171 17.18 5.07 13.52
N ASP A 172 16.99 5.54 14.74
CA ASP A 172 16.17 6.72 15.04
C ASP A 172 16.66 7.97 14.31
N TYR A 173 17.97 8.11 14.14
CA TYR A 173 18.56 9.24 13.42
C TYR A 173 18.23 9.18 11.92
N ALA A 174 18.33 8.01 11.30
CA ALA A 174 17.96 7.82 9.90
C ALA A 174 16.45 8.03 9.67
N LEU A 175 15.60 7.54 10.58
CA LEU A 175 14.15 7.75 10.53
C LEU A 175 13.80 9.24 10.69
N LYS A 176 14.45 9.95 11.62
CA LYS A 176 14.21 11.40 11.78
C LYS A 176 14.65 12.18 10.55
N ASN A 177 15.80 11.87 9.97
CA ASN A 177 16.26 12.51 8.73
C ASN A 177 15.29 12.24 7.57
N LEU A 178 14.72 11.05 7.50
CA LEU A 178 13.73 10.70 6.48
C LEU A 178 12.46 11.55 6.62
N ILE A 179 11.95 11.74 7.86
CA ILE A 179 10.81 12.64 8.13
C ILE A 179 11.17 14.07 7.72
N ASP A 180 12.30 14.58 8.14
CA ASP A 180 12.71 15.96 7.86
C ASP A 180 12.89 16.23 6.36
N SER A 181 13.30 15.21 5.59
CA SER A 181 13.38 15.31 4.12
C SER A 181 12.02 15.45 3.45
N PHE A 182 10.98 14.82 3.99
CA PHE A 182 9.61 14.91 3.44
C PHE A 182 8.82 16.12 3.95
N PHE A 183 9.17 16.63 5.12
CA PHE A 183 8.46 17.72 5.79
C PHE A 183 9.45 18.82 6.25
N PRO A 184 10.15 19.45 5.31
CA PRO A 184 11.12 20.47 5.64
C PRO A 184 10.44 21.60 6.44
N ASN A 185 11.08 22.07 7.49
CA ASN A 185 10.62 23.13 8.38
C ASN A 185 9.41 22.81 9.29
N GLN A 186 8.92 21.57 9.34
CA GLN A 186 7.78 21.21 10.21
C GLN A 186 8.17 20.61 11.56
N ASN A 187 9.45 20.27 11.76
CA ASN A 187 9.98 19.67 12.99
C ASN A 187 9.10 18.55 13.59
N ILE A 188 8.64 17.63 12.76
CA ILE A 188 7.77 16.51 13.18
C ILE A 188 8.57 15.57 14.10
N PRO A 189 8.12 15.30 15.33
CA PRO A 189 8.83 14.41 16.22
C PRO A 189 8.72 12.96 15.74
N LEU A 190 9.81 12.20 15.87
CA LEU A 190 9.76 10.75 15.69
C LEU A 190 9.01 10.13 16.89
N THR A 191 7.86 9.55 16.63
CA THR A 191 7.05 8.88 17.65
C THR A 191 6.91 7.40 17.33
N LYS A 192 6.67 6.56 18.34
CA LYS A 192 6.41 5.12 18.14
C LYS A 192 5.24 4.86 17.18
N LYS A 193 4.24 5.74 17.16
CA LYS A 193 3.10 5.66 16.26
C LYS A 193 3.49 5.65 14.78
N LEU A 194 4.56 6.36 14.40
CA LEU A 194 5.03 6.43 13.01
C LEU A 194 5.63 5.12 12.51
N VAL A 195 6.06 4.26 13.43
CA VAL A 195 6.65 2.95 13.12
C VAL A 195 5.78 1.78 13.61
N GLU A 196 4.50 2.01 13.88
CA GLU A 196 3.57 0.92 14.22
C GLU A 196 3.38 -0.08 13.07
N LYS A 197 3.08 -1.33 13.45
CA LYS A 197 2.72 -2.39 12.49
C LYS A 197 1.45 -1.99 11.75
N ALA A 198 1.51 -1.91 10.44
CA ALA A 198 0.32 -1.76 9.62
C ALA A 198 -0.35 -3.13 9.40
N ASN A 199 -1.68 -3.14 9.37
CA ASN A 199 -2.45 -4.32 8.99
C ASN A 199 -2.65 -4.37 7.47
N LEU A 200 -3.15 -5.50 6.95
CA LEU A 200 -3.30 -5.71 5.52
C LEU A 200 -4.29 -4.72 4.87
N SER A 201 -5.33 -4.30 5.61
CA SER A 201 -6.26 -3.26 5.13
C SER A 201 -5.53 -1.93 4.90
N GLN A 202 -4.71 -1.50 5.84
CA GLN A 202 -3.91 -0.27 5.72
C GLN A 202 -2.91 -0.33 4.57
N VAL A 203 -2.31 -1.50 4.32
CA VAL A 203 -1.40 -1.69 3.18
C VAL A 203 -2.16 -1.54 1.86
N MET A 204 -3.29 -2.24 1.70
CA MET A 204 -4.08 -2.18 0.46
C MET A 204 -4.64 -0.78 0.21
N ILE A 205 -5.18 -0.11 1.25
CA ILE A 205 -5.64 1.28 1.16
C ILE A 205 -4.49 2.21 0.76
N ARG A 206 -3.27 2.00 1.25
CA ARG A 206 -2.11 2.80 0.86
C ARG A 206 -1.77 2.66 -0.62
N ILE A 207 -1.81 1.43 -1.17
CA ILE A 207 -1.61 1.21 -2.62
C ILE A 207 -2.71 1.93 -3.42
N LEU A 208 -3.96 1.78 -2.99
CA LEU A 208 -5.11 2.39 -3.66
C LEU A 208 -5.05 3.93 -3.62
N ASN A 209 -4.61 4.53 -2.51
CA ASN A 209 -4.39 5.98 -2.44
C ASN A 209 -3.26 6.43 -3.38
N ASN A 210 -2.12 5.73 -3.42
CA ASN A 210 -1.06 6.04 -4.37
C ASN A 210 -1.57 5.97 -5.82
N LEU A 211 -2.42 4.98 -6.14
CA LEU A 211 -3.04 4.85 -7.46
C LEU A 211 -4.01 5.99 -7.75
N LYS A 212 -4.84 6.40 -6.77
CA LYS A 212 -5.73 7.55 -6.93
C LYS A 212 -4.96 8.83 -7.24
N ASP A 213 -3.88 9.09 -6.50
CA ASP A 213 -3.02 10.25 -6.73
C ASP A 213 -2.43 10.21 -8.16
N SER A 214 -1.87 9.07 -8.55
CA SER A 214 -1.29 8.90 -9.90
C SER A 214 -2.34 9.01 -11.01
N PHE A 215 -3.53 8.42 -10.84
CA PHE A 215 -4.61 8.50 -11.82
C PHE A 215 -5.21 9.90 -11.93
N PHE A 216 -5.23 10.66 -10.83
CA PHE A 216 -5.64 12.06 -10.84
C PHE A 216 -4.69 12.90 -11.70
N GLU A 217 -3.38 12.74 -11.52
CA GLU A 217 -2.35 13.46 -12.29
C GLU A 217 -2.44 13.20 -13.80
N ILE A 218 -2.75 11.95 -14.20
CA ILE A 218 -2.88 11.59 -15.62
C ILE A 218 -4.33 11.65 -16.14
N GLN A 219 -5.27 12.15 -15.34
CA GLN A 219 -6.69 12.34 -15.65
C GLN A 219 -7.45 11.05 -16.01
N GLU A 220 -7.04 9.92 -15.45
CA GLU A 220 -7.70 8.61 -15.62
C GLU A 220 -8.80 8.42 -14.55
N PHE A 221 -9.85 9.24 -14.61
CA PHE A 221 -10.88 9.34 -13.58
C PHE A 221 -11.71 8.05 -13.40
N ASP A 222 -11.90 7.25 -14.44
CA ASP A 222 -12.57 5.95 -14.32
C ASP A 222 -11.78 4.98 -13.44
N LYS A 223 -10.45 4.93 -13.59
CA LYS A 223 -9.59 4.09 -12.76
C LYS A 223 -9.47 4.63 -11.34
N LEU A 224 -9.46 5.96 -11.18
CA LEU A 224 -9.52 6.59 -9.86
C LEU A 224 -10.80 6.18 -9.13
N ASN A 225 -11.95 6.17 -9.82
CA ASN A 225 -13.22 5.73 -9.24
C ASN A 225 -13.17 4.26 -8.83
N ILE A 226 -12.64 3.37 -9.66
CA ILE A 226 -12.47 1.95 -9.31
C ILE A 226 -11.62 1.82 -8.03
N ALA A 227 -10.50 2.52 -7.95
CA ALA A 227 -9.65 2.50 -6.76
C ALA A 227 -10.39 3.00 -5.51
N ASN A 228 -11.21 4.04 -5.65
CA ASN A 228 -12.03 4.56 -4.56
C ASN A 228 -13.10 3.56 -4.09
N GLU A 229 -13.82 2.91 -4.99
CA GLU A 229 -14.78 1.85 -4.66
C GLU A 229 -14.11 0.66 -3.95
N MET A 230 -12.87 0.32 -4.33
CA MET A 230 -12.10 -0.72 -3.65
C MET A 230 -11.71 -0.31 -2.23
N ILE A 231 -11.34 0.96 -1.98
CA ILE A 231 -11.12 1.47 -0.62
C ILE A 231 -12.39 1.35 0.20
N PHE A 232 -13.52 1.78 -0.38
CA PHE A 232 -14.81 1.72 0.29
C PHE A 232 -15.23 0.28 0.63
N ALA A 233 -14.90 -0.69 -0.21
CA ALA A 233 -15.12 -2.11 0.05
C ALA A 233 -14.28 -2.66 1.23
N ILE A 234 -13.05 -2.16 1.39
CA ILE A 234 -12.16 -2.53 2.52
C ILE A 234 -12.64 -1.86 3.81
N ASP A 235 -12.86 -0.55 3.75
CA ASP A 235 -13.24 0.31 4.88
C ASP A 235 -14.37 1.27 4.48
N PRO A 236 -15.64 0.88 4.70
CA PRO A 236 -16.80 1.72 4.40
C PRO A 236 -16.89 3.02 5.21
N LYS A 237 -16.08 3.15 6.26
CA LYS A 237 -16.00 4.36 7.09
C LYS A 237 -14.80 5.24 6.75
N ASN A 238 -14.06 4.92 5.68
CA ASN A 238 -12.94 5.73 5.25
C ASN A 238 -13.43 7.11 4.81
N THR A 239 -13.10 8.13 5.58
CA THR A 239 -13.63 9.49 5.42
C THR A 239 -13.25 10.10 4.08
N TYR A 240 -12.01 9.92 3.64
CA TYR A 240 -11.54 10.40 2.34
C TYR A 240 -12.21 9.66 1.17
N ALA A 241 -12.47 8.36 1.30
CA ALA A 241 -13.19 7.62 0.26
C ALA A 241 -14.66 8.06 0.18
N ILE A 242 -15.29 8.41 1.30
CA ILE A 242 -16.64 8.99 1.37
C ILE A 242 -16.67 10.34 0.62
N ARG A 243 -15.73 11.24 0.92
CA ARG A 243 -15.59 12.54 0.23
C ARG A 243 -15.44 12.36 -1.27
N ASP A 244 -14.49 11.53 -1.68
CA ASP A 244 -14.14 11.37 -3.09
C ASP A 244 -15.28 10.70 -3.87
N LYS A 245 -16.02 9.76 -3.26
CA LYS A 245 -17.25 9.18 -3.83
C LYS A 245 -18.32 10.26 -4.01
N GLY A 246 -18.47 11.16 -3.05
CA GLY A 246 -19.30 12.34 -3.19
C GLY A 246 -18.91 13.12 -4.45
N ILE A 247 -17.66 13.52 -4.59
CA ILE A 247 -17.19 14.32 -5.73
C ILE A 247 -17.44 13.62 -7.08
N ILE A 248 -17.23 12.31 -7.17
CA ILE A 248 -17.48 11.51 -8.38
C ILE A 248 -18.98 11.48 -8.77
N LEU A 249 -19.89 11.51 -7.80
CA LEU A 249 -21.32 11.46 -8.01
C LEU A 249 -21.94 12.82 -8.36
N GLN A 250 -21.20 13.89 -8.33
CA GLN A 250 -21.72 15.28 -8.47
C GLN A 250 -22.70 15.50 -9.62
N GLU A 251 -22.46 14.90 -10.78
CA GLU A 251 -23.33 15.07 -11.96
C GLU A 251 -24.39 13.97 -12.09
N LYS A 252 -24.17 12.81 -11.45
CA LYS A 252 -25.02 11.62 -11.61
C LYS A 252 -26.13 11.56 -10.58
N ASP A 253 -25.84 11.96 -9.35
CA ASP A 253 -26.75 11.91 -8.20
C ASP A 253 -26.42 13.05 -7.22
N PRO A 254 -26.92 14.27 -7.46
CA PRO A 254 -26.61 15.44 -6.62
C PRO A 254 -27.07 15.30 -5.16
N GLU A 255 -28.16 14.56 -4.90
CA GLU A 255 -28.66 14.34 -3.53
C GLU A 255 -27.69 13.45 -2.74
N LYS A 256 -27.31 12.32 -3.35
CA LYS A 256 -26.33 11.40 -2.75
C LYS A 256 -24.94 12.05 -2.58
N TYR A 257 -24.56 12.87 -3.54
CA TYR A 257 -23.34 13.67 -3.44
C TYR A 257 -23.35 14.60 -2.21
N LEU A 258 -24.43 15.36 -2.01
CA LEU A 258 -24.56 16.23 -0.84
C LEU A 258 -24.58 15.45 0.48
N GLU A 259 -25.27 14.30 0.52
CA GLU A 259 -25.28 13.40 1.68
C GLU A 259 -23.85 12.97 2.07
N LEU A 260 -23.07 12.49 1.09
CA LEU A 260 -21.71 12.00 1.31
C LEU A 260 -20.75 13.12 1.78
N LEU A 261 -20.85 14.32 1.17
CA LEU A 261 -20.00 15.44 1.60
C LEU A 261 -20.38 15.97 2.99
N ASN A 262 -21.67 15.99 3.35
CA ASN A 262 -22.05 16.30 4.73
C ASN A 262 -21.55 15.25 5.71
N THR A 263 -21.68 13.97 5.39
CA THR A 263 -21.13 12.86 6.20
C THR A 263 -19.62 13.01 6.40
N TYR A 264 -18.88 13.38 5.34
CA TYR A 264 -17.43 13.65 5.46
C TYR A 264 -17.14 14.75 6.46
N LEU A 265 -17.83 15.89 6.38
CA LEU A 265 -17.64 17.02 7.29
C LEU A 265 -18.06 16.72 8.72
N GLU A 266 -19.06 15.85 8.93
CA GLU A 266 -19.44 15.38 10.28
C GLU A 266 -18.35 14.49 10.89
N LEU A 267 -17.69 13.67 10.10
CA LEU A 267 -16.62 12.77 10.54
C LEU A 267 -15.27 13.48 10.71
N GLU A 268 -15.00 14.48 9.87
CA GLU A 268 -13.72 15.22 9.80
C GLU A 268 -13.96 16.73 9.80
N PRO A 269 -14.47 17.31 10.89
CA PRO A 269 -14.86 18.74 10.92
C PRO A 269 -13.65 19.68 10.81
N GLU A 270 -12.45 19.22 11.20
CA GLU A 270 -11.21 19.97 11.15
C GLU A 270 -10.29 19.57 9.98
N ALA A 271 -10.84 18.89 8.95
CA ALA A 271 -10.07 18.49 7.79
C ALA A 271 -9.50 19.74 7.07
N ASN A 272 -8.29 19.63 6.56
CA ASN A 272 -7.60 20.74 5.87
C ASN A 272 -8.38 21.29 4.65
N ASP A 273 -9.27 20.50 4.08
CA ASP A 273 -10.11 20.84 2.93
C ASP A 273 -11.59 21.11 3.30
N ALA A 274 -11.93 21.12 4.59
CA ALA A 274 -13.31 21.32 5.05
C ALA A 274 -13.94 22.60 4.47
N ASP A 275 -13.22 23.71 4.44
CA ASP A 275 -13.69 24.97 3.85
C ASP A 275 -13.97 24.87 2.35
N ILE A 276 -13.17 24.07 1.64
CA ILE A 276 -13.35 23.83 0.20
C ILE A 276 -14.63 23.01 0.01
N VAL A 277 -14.79 21.94 0.77
CA VAL A 277 -15.96 21.06 0.72
C VAL A 277 -17.24 21.84 1.05
N LEU A 278 -17.22 22.71 2.06
CA LEU A 278 -18.36 23.59 2.39
C LEU A 278 -18.75 24.51 1.22
N LYS A 279 -17.77 25.11 0.52
CA LYS A 279 -18.02 25.94 -0.67
C LYS A 279 -18.66 25.13 -1.80
N ILE A 280 -18.20 23.90 -2.01
CA ILE A 280 -18.75 23.00 -3.00
C ILE A 280 -20.23 22.67 -2.67
N ILE A 281 -20.53 22.29 -1.43
CA ILE A 281 -21.91 22.02 -0.96
C ILE A 281 -22.82 23.22 -1.22
N LYS A 282 -22.33 24.43 -0.89
CA LYS A 282 -23.10 25.66 -1.11
C LYS A 282 -23.39 25.90 -2.59
N SER A 283 -22.40 25.79 -3.44
CA SER A 283 -22.53 25.96 -4.90
C SER A 283 -23.58 25.02 -5.50
N ILE A 284 -23.61 23.77 -5.05
CA ILE A 284 -24.57 22.78 -5.56
C ILE A 284 -25.98 23.07 -5.07
N ARG A 285 -26.16 23.40 -3.80
CA ARG A 285 -27.48 23.82 -3.29
C ARG A 285 -28.06 25.02 -4.03
N GLU A 286 -27.18 25.93 -4.50
CA GLU A 286 -27.59 27.08 -5.31
C GLU A 286 -27.96 26.68 -6.75
N LYS A 287 -27.28 25.69 -7.33
CA LYS A 287 -27.53 25.21 -8.71
C LYS A 287 -28.81 24.39 -8.84
N TYR A 288 -29.23 23.69 -7.80
CA TYR A 288 -30.40 22.79 -7.80
C TYR A 288 -31.59 23.30 -6.98
N ARG A 289 -31.57 24.59 -6.60
CA ARG A 289 -32.74 25.37 -6.15
C ARG A 289 -33.50 25.96 -7.34
#